data_d6c89836a6591c13f61ab69b3b249ee3
#
_entry.id   d6c89836a6591c13f61ab69b3b249ee3
#
_cell.length_a   1.000
_cell.length_b   1.000
_cell.length_c   1.000
_cell.angle_alpha   90.00
_cell.angle_beta   90.00
_cell.angle_gamma   90.00
#
_symmetry.space_group_name_H-M   'P 1'
#
loop_
_entity.id
_entity.type
_entity.pdbx_description
1 polymer ?
#
loop_
_entity_poly.entity_id
_entity_poly.type
_entity_poly.pdbx_seq_one_letter_code
_entity_poly.pdbx_strand_id
1 'polypeptide(L)'
;MTILHTQINTRSPEFAANQAAMTALVDDLHTLLARVRQGGGAKAQERHTSRGKLLPRNRINCLLDPGSAFLEIGQLAAHEVYGEDVPAAGAVAGIGRVEGVECMILANDATVKGGSYYPLTVKKHLRAQTIARENRLPCIYLVDSGGGNLPRQDEVFPDREHFGHIFFNQANMSAMGIPQIAVVMGSCTAGGAYVPAMADESIMVRNQATIFLAGPPQTRSDVGVQIRAGFSGRLFLVSKEARNHFGRVFPAIRRREVKQQA
;
A
#
# COMPACT_ATOMS: atom_id res chain seq x y z
N MET A 1 6.07 34.20 -24.80
CA MET A 1 5.36 32.88 -24.76
C MET A 1 4.41 32.87 -25.94
N THR A 2 4.50 31.86 -26.80
CA THR A 2 3.55 31.68 -27.92
C THR A 2 2.29 31.04 -27.37
N ILE A 3 1.13 31.70 -27.51
CA ILE A 3 -0.16 31.16 -27.10
C ILE A 3 -0.62 30.19 -28.19
N LEU A 4 -0.90 28.95 -27.82
CA LEU A 4 -1.51 27.98 -28.72
C LEU A 4 -3.02 28.24 -28.78
N HIS A 5 -3.51 28.57 -29.96
CA HIS A 5 -4.94 28.75 -30.21
C HIS A 5 -5.56 27.42 -30.67
N THR A 6 -6.66 27.01 -30.01
CA THR A 6 -7.43 25.84 -30.46
C THR A 6 -8.20 26.16 -31.75
N GLN A 7 -8.24 25.20 -32.66
CA GLN A 7 -9.06 25.24 -33.85
C GLN A 7 -10.29 24.32 -33.74
N ILE A 8 -10.54 23.76 -32.54
CA ILE A 8 -11.66 22.85 -32.31
C ILE A 8 -12.99 23.60 -32.39
N ASN A 9 -13.88 23.13 -33.26
CA ASN A 9 -15.25 23.59 -33.32
C ASN A 9 -16.16 22.68 -32.49
N THR A 10 -16.49 23.09 -31.30
CA THR A 10 -17.33 22.30 -30.36
C THR A 10 -18.79 22.15 -30.82
N ARG A 11 -19.22 22.85 -31.90
CA ARG A 11 -20.56 22.74 -32.49
C ARG A 11 -20.60 21.84 -33.70
N SER A 12 -19.50 21.28 -34.15
CA SER A 12 -19.48 20.40 -35.31
C SER A 12 -20.04 19.02 -34.96
N PRO A 13 -20.71 18.34 -35.92
CA PRO A 13 -21.19 16.98 -35.76
C PRO A 13 -20.07 15.98 -35.40
N GLU A 14 -18.87 16.20 -35.95
CA GLU A 14 -17.69 15.41 -35.65
C GLU A 14 -17.27 15.53 -34.21
N PHE A 15 -17.24 16.75 -33.64
CA PHE A 15 -16.96 16.96 -32.23
C PHE A 15 -17.98 16.25 -31.34
N ALA A 16 -19.27 16.37 -31.67
CA ALA A 16 -20.32 15.72 -30.87
C ALA A 16 -20.19 14.18 -30.90
N ALA A 17 -19.86 13.58 -32.05
CA ALA A 17 -19.61 12.15 -32.17
C ALA A 17 -18.39 11.71 -31.35
N ASN A 18 -17.27 12.43 -31.45
CA ASN A 18 -16.05 12.14 -30.69
C ASN A 18 -16.26 12.33 -29.17
N GLN A 19 -17.01 13.36 -28.77
CA GLN A 19 -17.38 13.59 -27.36
C GLN A 19 -18.21 12.43 -26.82
N ALA A 20 -19.23 11.97 -27.56
CA ALA A 20 -20.04 10.85 -27.12
C ALA A 20 -19.22 9.56 -26.97
N ALA A 21 -18.34 9.26 -27.94
CA ALA A 21 -17.47 8.10 -27.88
C ALA A 21 -16.50 8.17 -26.67
N MET A 22 -15.86 9.32 -26.44
CA MET A 22 -14.96 9.50 -25.31
C MET A 22 -15.71 9.42 -23.97
N THR A 23 -16.91 10.00 -23.85
CA THR A 23 -17.74 9.92 -22.65
C THR A 23 -18.06 8.47 -22.31
N ALA A 24 -18.43 7.65 -23.29
CA ALA A 24 -18.70 6.23 -23.07
C ALA A 24 -17.47 5.48 -22.51
N LEU A 25 -16.26 5.74 -23.04
CA LEU A 25 -15.02 5.15 -22.53
C LEU A 25 -14.71 5.59 -21.10
N VAL A 26 -14.94 6.87 -20.76
CA VAL A 26 -14.73 7.41 -19.42
C VAL A 26 -15.73 6.82 -18.43
N ASP A 27 -16.99 6.66 -18.82
CA ASP A 27 -18.04 6.07 -17.99
C ASP A 27 -17.75 4.59 -17.70
N ASP A 28 -17.26 3.85 -18.69
CA ASP A 28 -16.80 2.46 -18.51
C ASP A 28 -15.63 2.40 -17.51
N LEU A 29 -14.62 3.25 -17.69
CA LEU A 29 -13.49 3.35 -16.74
C LEU A 29 -13.99 3.67 -15.32
N HIS A 30 -14.90 4.62 -15.13
CA HIS A 30 -15.45 4.95 -13.81
C HIS A 30 -16.18 3.77 -13.19
N THR A 31 -16.92 2.99 -13.99
CA THR A 31 -17.61 1.79 -13.56
C THR A 31 -16.63 0.73 -13.05
N LEU A 32 -15.56 0.48 -13.82
CA LEU A 32 -14.49 -0.42 -13.44
C LEU A 32 -13.78 0.03 -12.14
N LEU A 33 -13.47 1.32 -12.01
CA LEU A 33 -12.85 1.87 -10.81
C LEU A 33 -13.78 1.78 -9.59
N ALA A 34 -15.09 1.99 -9.76
CA ALA A 34 -16.06 1.81 -8.68
C ALA A 34 -16.10 0.35 -8.21
N ARG A 35 -16.06 -0.62 -9.14
CA ARG A 35 -15.96 -2.05 -8.83
C ARG A 35 -14.67 -2.38 -8.08
N VAL A 36 -13.52 -1.91 -8.56
CA VAL A 36 -12.21 -2.14 -7.93
C VAL A 36 -12.16 -1.60 -6.49
N ARG A 37 -12.83 -0.47 -6.23
CA ARG A 37 -12.92 0.11 -4.88
C ARG A 37 -13.66 -0.77 -3.87
N GLN A 38 -14.48 -1.73 -4.32
CA GLN A 38 -15.15 -2.71 -3.46
C GLN A 38 -14.19 -3.80 -2.93
N GLY A 39 -12.95 -3.85 -3.42
CA GLY A 39 -11.97 -4.85 -2.98
C GLY A 39 -12.53 -6.27 -3.10
N GLY A 40 -12.49 -7.05 -2.01
CA GLY A 40 -13.00 -8.43 -1.96
C GLY A 40 -14.54 -8.55 -1.94
N GLY A 41 -15.27 -7.44 -2.15
CA GLY A 41 -16.73 -7.40 -2.19
C GLY A 41 -17.39 -7.32 -0.80
N ALA A 42 -18.72 -7.13 -0.80
CA ALA A 42 -19.49 -6.80 0.40
C ALA A 42 -19.30 -7.78 1.57
N LYS A 43 -19.37 -9.10 1.31
CA LYS A 43 -19.21 -10.13 2.35
C LYS A 43 -17.81 -10.10 2.99
N ALA A 44 -16.76 -9.86 2.20
CA ALA A 44 -15.40 -9.79 2.71
C ALA A 44 -15.17 -8.49 3.50
N GLN A 45 -15.74 -7.37 3.03
CA GLN A 45 -15.72 -6.09 3.75
C GLN A 45 -16.44 -6.20 5.10
N GLU A 46 -17.64 -6.76 5.14
CA GLU A 46 -18.41 -6.97 6.37
C GLU A 46 -17.62 -7.82 7.39
N ARG A 47 -17.07 -8.96 6.94
CA ARG A 47 -16.22 -9.80 7.81
C ARG A 47 -14.98 -9.05 8.31
N HIS A 48 -14.42 -8.14 7.53
CA HIS A 48 -13.26 -7.33 7.91
C HIS A 48 -13.63 -6.27 8.93
N THR A 49 -14.70 -5.51 8.68
CA THR A 49 -15.16 -4.41 9.52
C THR A 49 -15.79 -4.89 10.83
N SER A 50 -16.48 -6.05 10.85
CA SER A 50 -17.01 -6.65 12.08
C SER A 50 -15.93 -6.98 13.11
N ARG A 51 -14.69 -7.16 12.67
CA ARG A 51 -13.50 -7.31 13.55
C ARG A 51 -12.96 -5.96 14.04
N GLY A 52 -13.66 -4.86 13.76
CA GLY A 52 -13.27 -3.50 14.14
C GLY A 52 -12.10 -2.94 13.33
N LYS A 53 -11.79 -3.51 12.15
CA LYS A 53 -10.76 -3.02 11.24
C LYS A 53 -11.33 -2.04 10.23
N LEU A 54 -10.56 -1.02 9.87
CA LEU A 54 -10.89 -0.12 8.75
C LEU A 54 -10.48 -0.75 7.41
N LEU A 55 -11.25 -0.48 6.37
CA LEU A 55 -10.88 -0.81 4.99
C LEU A 55 -9.62 -0.03 4.55
N PRO A 56 -8.83 -0.52 3.59
CA PRO A 56 -7.54 0.09 3.26
C PRO A 56 -7.65 1.55 2.83
N ARG A 57 -8.62 1.92 1.99
CA ARG A 57 -8.82 3.32 1.60
C ARG A 57 -9.25 4.21 2.77
N ASN A 58 -10.03 3.68 3.70
CA ASN A 58 -10.39 4.41 4.92
C ASN A 58 -9.18 4.61 5.84
N ARG A 59 -8.27 3.63 5.93
CA ARG A 59 -6.98 3.76 6.65
C ARG A 59 -6.15 4.89 6.04
N ILE A 60 -6.03 4.92 4.71
CA ILE A 60 -5.31 5.97 3.98
C ILE A 60 -5.96 7.33 4.23
N ASN A 61 -7.27 7.46 4.07
CA ASN A 61 -8.00 8.72 4.32
C ASN A 61 -7.82 9.24 5.75
N CYS A 62 -7.71 8.33 6.74
CA CYS A 62 -7.45 8.72 8.12
C CYS A 62 -6.00 9.16 8.35
N LEU A 63 -5.08 8.75 7.49
CA LEU A 63 -3.65 9.09 7.57
C LEU A 63 -3.33 10.42 6.90
N LEU A 64 -4.02 10.73 5.80
CA LEU A 64 -3.79 11.93 5.01
C LEU A 64 -4.15 13.21 5.77
N ASP A 65 -3.45 14.28 5.45
CA ASP A 65 -3.80 15.61 5.91
C ASP A 65 -5.20 15.99 5.42
N PRO A 66 -6.02 16.64 6.26
CA PRO A 66 -7.37 17.05 5.88
C PRO A 66 -7.39 17.87 4.59
N GLY A 67 -8.21 17.46 3.62
CA GLY A 67 -8.34 18.13 2.32
C GLY A 67 -7.20 17.90 1.34
N SER A 68 -6.18 17.08 1.69
CA SER A 68 -5.13 16.74 0.73
C SER A 68 -5.59 15.67 -0.25
N ALA A 69 -5.10 15.77 -1.50
CA ALA A 69 -5.37 14.77 -2.53
C ALA A 69 -4.56 13.49 -2.29
N PHE A 70 -5.09 12.36 -2.76
CA PHE A 70 -4.38 11.08 -2.85
C PHE A 70 -4.27 10.66 -4.31
N LEU A 71 -3.06 10.61 -4.84
CA LEU A 71 -2.77 10.12 -6.18
C LEU A 71 -2.60 8.60 -6.16
N GLU A 72 -3.70 7.87 -6.28
CA GLU A 72 -3.68 6.40 -6.33
C GLU A 72 -3.10 5.91 -7.65
N ILE A 73 -2.11 4.99 -7.60
CA ILE A 73 -1.45 4.40 -8.76
C ILE A 73 -1.88 2.94 -8.96
N GLY A 74 -1.94 2.50 -10.23
CA GLY A 74 -2.20 1.11 -10.59
C GLY A 74 -3.54 0.60 -10.07
N GLN A 75 -4.61 1.38 -10.16
CA GLN A 75 -5.95 0.99 -9.69
C GLN A 75 -6.49 -0.24 -10.42
N LEU A 76 -6.20 -0.39 -11.71
CA LEU A 76 -6.61 -1.53 -12.54
C LEU A 76 -5.57 -2.65 -12.59
N ALA A 77 -4.55 -2.63 -11.72
CA ALA A 77 -3.58 -3.72 -11.66
C ALA A 77 -4.29 -5.06 -11.36
N ALA A 78 -3.91 -6.10 -12.10
CA ALA A 78 -4.49 -7.45 -12.07
C ALA A 78 -5.93 -7.57 -12.62
N HIS A 79 -6.46 -6.53 -13.26
CA HIS A 79 -7.76 -6.61 -13.91
C HIS A 79 -7.71 -7.67 -15.04
N GLU A 80 -8.57 -8.69 -14.94
CA GLU A 80 -8.71 -9.80 -15.90
C GLU A 80 -7.41 -10.59 -16.21
N VAL A 81 -6.40 -10.52 -15.31
CA VAL A 81 -5.13 -11.24 -15.54
C VAL A 81 -5.17 -12.66 -14.97
N TYR A 82 -5.84 -12.85 -13.85
CA TYR A 82 -5.94 -14.16 -13.19
C TYR A 82 -7.31 -14.78 -13.46
N GLY A 83 -7.44 -16.10 -13.36
CA GLY A 83 -8.73 -16.80 -13.45
C GLY A 83 -9.66 -16.52 -12.25
N GLU A 84 -9.31 -15.54 -11.43
CA GLU A 84 -10.02 -15.08 -10.24
C GLU A 84 -9.87 -13.57 -10.07
N ASP A 85 -10.81 -12.97 -9.36
CA ASP A 85 -10.81 -11.51 -9.16
C ASP A 85 -9.82 -11.10 -8.06
N VAL A 86 -8.86 -10.25 -8.42
CA VAL A 86 -7.83 -9.69 -7.52
C VAL A 86 -7.78 -8.16 -7.72
N PRO A 87 -8.81 -7.42 -7.29
CA PRO A 87 -8.94 -6.00 -7.54
C PRO A 87 -7.73 -5.20 -7.03
N ALA A 88 -7.27 -4.25 -7.83
CA ALA A 88 -6.09 -3.42 -7.55
C ALA A 88 -4.83 -4.25 -7.18
N ALA A 89 -4.74 -5.51 -7.64
CA ALA A 89 -3.71 -6.47 -7.23
C ALA A 89 -3.64 -6.67 -5.70
N GLY A 90 -4.75 -6.58 -4.98
CA GLY A 90 -4.82 -6.79 -3.52
C GLY A 90 -4.10 -5.73 -2.68
N ALA A 91 -3.75 -4.57 -3.26
CA ALA A 91 -3.09 -3.48 -2.55
C ALA A 91 -3.46 -2.11 -3.12
N VAL A 92 -3.60 -1.12 -2.26
CA VAL A 92 -3.76 0.29 -2.63
C VAL A 92 -2.41 0.98 -2.48
N ALA A 93 -1.92 1.63 -3.53
CA ALA A 93 -0.67 2.37 -3.51
C ALA A 93 -0.88 3.76 -4.11
N GLY A 94 -0.17 4.76 -3.59
CA GLY A 94 -0.28 6.14 -4.11
C GLY A 94 0.51 7.14 -3.30
N ILE A 95 0.50 8.38 -3.77
CA ILE A 95 1.17 9.51 -3.13
C ILE A 95 0.13 10.37 -2.44
N GLY A 96 0.39 10.73 -1.19
CA GLY A 96 -0.45 11.62 -0.42
C GLY A 96 0.34 12.38 0.64
N ARG A 97 -0.21 13.46 1.13
CA ARG A 97 0.46 14.31 2.13
C ARG A 97 0.09 13.89 3.55
N VAL A 98 1.11 13.69 4.38
CA VAL A 98 0.99 13.31 5.79
C VAL A 98 1.85 14.24 6.62
N GLU A 99 1.25 14.98 7.56
CA GLU A 99 1.93 15.98 8.39
C GLU A 99 2.76 16.98 7.56
N GLY A 100 2.21 17.42 6.42
CA GLY A 100 2.82 18.37 5.51
C GLY A 100 3.90 17.80 4.59
N VAL A 101 4.19 16.48 4.65
CA VAL A 101 5.20 15.80 3.82
C VAL A 101 4.52 14.87 2.81
N GLU A 102 4.94 14.94 1.54
CA GLU A 102 4.50 13.99 0.52
C GLU A 102 5.13 12.63 0.78
N CYS A 103 4.31 11.59 0.83
CA CYS A 103 4.71 10.23 1.14
C CYS A 103 4.17 9.26 0.11
N MET A 104 4.93 8.21 -0.18
CA MET A 104 4.41 7.02 -0.84
C MET A 104 3.71 6.17 0.21
N ILE A 105 2.43 5.88 0.01
CA ILE A 105 1.62 5.07 0.91
C ILE A 105 1.26 3.78 0.19
N LEU A 106 1.45 2.64 0.87
CA LEU A 106 1.06 1.33 0.36
C LEU A 106 0.28 0.58 1.44
N ALA A 107 -0.96 0.19 1.13
CA ALA A 107 -1.85 -0.52 2.04
C ALA A 107 -2.27 -1.86 1.45
N ASN A 108 -2.05 -2.96 2.18
CA ASN A 108 -2.61 -4.26 1.80
C ASN A 108 -4.14 -4.24 1.95
N ASP A 109 -4.85 -4.83 0.99
CA ASP A 109 -6.28 -5.07 1.10
C ASP A 109 -6.55 -6.50 1.59
N ALA A 110 -6.71 -6.65 2.90
CA ALA A 110 -7.00 -7.96 3.49
C ALA A 110 -8.39 -8.52 3.12
N THR A 111 -9.26 -7.73 2.49
CA THR A 111 -10.53 -8.23 1.94
C THR A 111 -10.31 -9.02 0.65
N VAL A 112 -9.21 -8.73 -0.06
CA VAL A 112 -8.79 -9.42 -1.29
C VAL A 112 -7.82 -10.54 -0.90
N LYS A 113 -8.30 -11.79 -0.98
CA LYS A 113 -7.48 -12.99 -0.71
C LYS A 113 -6.63 -12.92 0.58
N GLY A 114 -7.14 -12.28 1.63
CA GLY A 114 -6.45 -12.14 2.91
C GLY A 114 -5.22 -11.23 2.86
N GLY A 115 -5.11 -10.34 1.87
CA GLY A 115 -3.94 -9.48 1.67
C GLY A 115 -2.70 -10.24 1.20
N SER A 116 -2.85 -11.40 0.58
CA SER A 116 -1.73 -12.17 0.04
C SER A 116 -1.14 -11.49 -1.22
N TYR A 117 0.17 -11.62 -1.38
CA TYR A 117 0.91 -11.08 -2.51
C TYR A 117 0.83 -12.02 -3.71
N TYR A 118 0.15 -11.60 -4.75
CA TYR A 118 0.19 -12.16 -6.10
C TYR A 118 1.38 -11.58 -6.87
N PRO A 119 1.78 -12.15 -8.02
CA PRO A 119 2.87 -11.61 -8.83
C PRO A 119 2.69 -10.12 -9.16
N LEU A 120 1.47 -9.70 -9.54
CA LEU A 120 1.18 -8.28 -9.82
C LEU A 120 1.09 -7.41 -8.56
N THR A 121 0.79 -7.97 -7.38
CA THR A 121 0.92 -7.25 -6.10
C THR A 121 2.38 -6.88 -5.85
N VAL A 122 3.31 -7.82 -6.09
CA VAL A 122 4.75 -7.59 -5.98
C VAL A 122 5.20 -6.52 -6.95
N LYS A 123 4.85 -6.63 -8.24
CA LYS A 123 5.21 -5.63 -9.26
C LYS A 123 4.67 -4.23 -8.92
N LYS A 124 3.44 -4.13 -8.42
CA LYS A 124 2.86 -2.87 -7.97
C LYS A 124 3.63 -2.29 -6.79
N HIS A 125 3.99 -3.10 -5.80
CA HIS A 125 4.80 -2.68 -4.65
C HIS A 125 6.18 -2.17 -5.12
N LEU A 126 6.89 -2.93 -5.94
CA LEU A 126 8.18 -2.53 -6.51
C LEU A 126 8.08 -1.22 -7.29
N ARG A 127 7.02 -1.03 -8.09
CA ARG A 127 6.80 0.21 -8.83
C ARG A 127 6.59 1.40 -7.88
N ALA A 128 5.81 1.22 -6.80
CA ALA A 128 5.64 2.24 -5.77
C ALA A 128 6.97 2.62 -5.12
N GLN A 129 7.79 1.64 -4.75
CA GLN A 129 9.13 1.87 -4.19
C GLN A 129 10.07 2.57 -5.18
N THR A 130 10.01 2.22 -6.48
CA THR A 130 10.79 2.90 -7.53
C THR A 130 10.43 4.39 -7.60
N ILE A 131 9.13 4.72 -7.64
CA ILE A 131 8.65 6.10 -7.63
C ILE A 131 9.10 6.83 -6.36
N ALA A 132 8.96 6.17 -5.20
CA ALA A 132 9.38 6.75 -3.93
C ALA A 132 10.89 7.06 -3.91
N ARG A 133 11.72 6.12 -4.37
CA ARG A 133 13.17 6.29 -4.43
C ARG A 133 13.59 7.43 -5.36
N GLU A 134 13.03 7.49 -6.56
CA GLU A 134 13.34 8.50 -7.56
C GLU A 134 12.95 9.91 -7.12
N ASN A 135 11.86 10.04 -6.35
CA ASN A 135 11.35 11.31 -5.84
C ASN A 135 11.70 11.55 -4.36
N ARG A 136 12.49 10.68 -3.73
CA ARG A 136 12.89 10.72 -2.31
C ARG A 136 11.72 10.83 -1.34
N LEU A 137 10.59 10.16 -1.66
CA LEU A 137 9.39 10.16 -0.82
C LEU A 137 9.55 9.16 0.34
N PRO A 138 9.31 9.55 1.59
CA PRO A 138 9.12 8.61 2.69
C PRO A 138 8.07 7.55 2.32
N CYS A 139 8.30 6.29 2.72
CA CYS A 139 7.36 5.21 2.48
C CYS A 139 6.59 4.86 3.76
N ILE A 140 5.27 4.77 3.65
CA ILE A 140 4.38 4.33 4.73
C ILE A 140 3.66 3.06 4.28
N TYR A 141 3.94 1.95 4.96
CA TYR A 141 3.35 0.64 4.70
C TYR A 141 2.26 0.34 5.73
N LEU A 142 1.00 0.25 5.30
CA LEU A 142 -0.14 -0.15 6.13
C LEU A 142 -0.36 -1.65 5.96
N VAL A 143 0.26 -2.44 6.83
CA VAL A 143 0.42 -3.89 6.65
C VAL A 143 -0.75 -4.66 7.26
N ASP A 144 -1.42 -5.47 6.42
CA ASP A 144 -2.44 -6.44 6.80
C ASP A 144 -2.40 -7.58 5.77
N SER A 145 -1.36 -8.44 5.85
CA SER A 145 -0.96 -9.35 4.78
C SER A 145 -0.83 -10.78 5.23
N GLY A 146 -1.39 -11.69 4.44
CA GLY A 146 -1.21 -13.13 4.57
C GLY A 146 0.13 -13.68 4.04
N GLY A 147 1.03 -12.81 3.55
CA GLY A 147 2.28 -13.21 2.91
C GLY A 147 2.15 -13.50 1.42
N GLY A 148 3.08 -14.23 0.83
CA GLY A 148 3.05 -14.62 -0.59
C GLY A 148 1.93 -15.60 -0.91
N ASN A 149 1.38 -15.50 -2.12
CA ASN A 149 0.39 -16.46 -2.61
C ASN A 149 1.10 -17.80 -2.94
N LEU A 150 0.90 -18.81 -2.10
CA LEU A 150 1.60 -20.11 -2.23
C LEU A 150 1.30 -20.87 -3.52
N PRO A 151 0.06 -20.87 -4.06
CA PRO A 151 -0.22 -21.51 -5.34
C PRO A 151 0.56 -20.89 -6.53
N ARG A 152 1.09 -19.67 -6.38
CA ARG A 152 1.87 -18.96 -7.40
C ARG A 152 3.28 -18.61 -6.90
N GLN A 153 3.84 -19.43 -6.02
CA GLN A 153 5.14 -19.18 -5.42
C GLN A 153 6.28 -19.16 -6.45
N ASP A 154 6.13 -19.90 -7.52
CA ASP A 154 7.05 -19.93 -8.67
C ASP A 154 7.13 -18.59 -9.42
N GLU A 155 6.05 -17.78 -9.36
CA GLU A 155 6.01 -16.45 -9.93
C GLU A 155 6.25 -15.32 -8.92
N VAL A 156 6.20 -15.60 -7.61
CA VAL A 156 6.31 -14.59 -6.54
C VAL A 156 7.71 -14.53 -5.96
N PHE A 157 8.41 -15.66 -5.81
CA PHE A 157 9.69 -15.72 -5.10
C PHE A 157 10.94 -15.72 -5.98
N PRO A 158 10.98 -16.37 -7.16
CA PRO A 158 12.20 -16.45 -7.94
C PRO A 158 12.52 -15.16 -8.68
N ASP A 159 13.82 -14.98 -8.97
CA ASP A 159 14.38 -13.93 -9.79
C ASP A 159 14.41 -12.52 -9.14
N ARG A 160 14.90 -11.56 -9.90
CA ARG A 160 15.29 -10.22 -9.47
C ARG A 160 14.12 -9.31 -9.12
N GLU A 161 13.07 -9.31 -9.96
CA GLU A 161 11.90 -8.39 -9.84
C GLU A 161 10.76 -9.04 -9.05
N HIS A 162 11.09 -9.77 -7.99
CA HIS A 162 10.19 -10.54 -7.17
C HIS A 162 10.14 -10.09 -5.71
N PHE A 163 9.49 -10.86 -4.85
CA PHE A 163 9.15 -10.49 -3.49
C PHE A 163 10.36 -10.04 -2.65
N GLY A 164 11.50 -10.73 -2.81
CA GLY A 164 12.74 -10.37 -2.12
C GLY A 164 13.29 -8.99 -2.48
N HIS A 165 13.00 -8.51 -3.69
CA HIS A 165 13.45 -7.18 -4.12
C HIS A 165 12.76 -6.04 -3.37
N ILE A 166 11.57 -6.28 -2.80
CA ILE A 166 10.88 -5.31 -1.92
C ILE A 166 11.77 -4.98 -0.71
N PHE A 167 12.36 -6.00 -0.10
CA PHE A 167 13.21 -5.84 1.10
C PHE A 167 14.57 -5.23 0.76
N PHE A 168 15.12 -5.62 -0.37
CA PHE A 168 16.32 -4.99 -0.92
C PHE A 168 16.11 -3.49 -1.12
N ASN A 169 14.98 -3.10 -1.72
CA ASN A 169 14.64 -1.69 -1.91
C ASN A 169 14.45 -0.96 -0.58
N GLN A 170 13.78 -1.56 0.41
CA GLN A 170 13.61 -0.95 1.74
C GLN A 170 14.96 -0.66 2.38
N ALA A 171 15.87 -1.64 2.39
CA ALA A 171 17.21 -1.48 2.96
C ALA A 171 18.01 -0.37 2.26
N ASN A 172 17.98 -0.34 0.92
CA ASN A 172 18.69 0.68 0.15
C ASN A 172 18.08 2.08 0.34
N MET A 173 16.75 2.20 0.34
CA MET A 173 16.10 3.50 0.56
C MET A 173 16.38 4.01 1.98
N SER A 174 16.35 3.15 3.00
CA SER A 174 16.75 3.50 4.35
C SER A 174 18.20 3.98 4.41
N ALA A 175 19.14 3.27 3.75
CA ALA A 175 20.53 3.69 3.64
C ALA A 175 20.72 5.03 2.92
N MET A 176 19.83 5.37 1.97
CA MET A 176 19.79 6.66 1.29
C MET A 176 19.13 7.78 2.13
N GLY A 177 18.70 7.48 3.36
CA GLY A 177 17.99 8.41 4.23
C GLY A 177 16.53 8.66 3.83
N ILE A 178 15.92 7.80 3.02
CA ILE A 178 14.49 7.83 2.69
C ILE A 178 13.75 7.02 3.74
N PRO A 179 12.95 7.64 4.63
CA PRO A 179 12.32 6.96 5.76
C PRO A 179 11.37 5.83 5.32
N GLN A 180 11.47 4.70 6.02
CA GLN A 180 10.63 3.52 5.83
C GLN A 180 9.81 3.29 7.11
N ILE A 181 8.49 3.48 7.05
CA ILE A 181 7.59 3.38 8.21
C ILE A 181 6.59 2.26 7.94
N ALA A 182 6.50 1.30 8.83
CA ALA A 182 5.51 0.24 8.74
C ALA A 182 4.50 0.32 9.88
N VAL A 183 3.21 0.21 9.54
CA VAL A 183 2.11 0.15 10.50
C VAL A 183 1.41 -1.20 10.34
N VAL A 184 1.57 -2.08 11.31
CA VAL A 184 0.91 -3.39 11.30
C VAL A 184 -0.49 -3.24 11.88
N MET A 185 -1.49 -3.44 11.03
CA MET A 185 -2.92 -3.20 11.33
C MET A 185 -3.76 -4.47 11.25
N GLY A 186 -3.10 -5.60 11.19
CA GLY A 186 -3.75 -6.89 11.13
C GLY A 186 -2.77 -8.04 11.12
N SER A 187 -3.11 -9.12 10.44
CA SER A 187 -2.20 -10.25 10.27
C SER A 187 -1.01 -9.85 9.40
N CYS A 188 0.16 -10.27 9.81
CA CYS A 188 1.40 -10.05 9.09
C CYS A 188 2.21 -11.35 9.12
N THR A 189 2.16 -12.12 8.04
CA THR A 189 2.62 -13.50 8.03
C THR A 189 3.72 -13.71 7.00
N ALA A 190 4.69 -14.55 7.33
CA ALA A 190 5.78 -15.00 6.48
C ALA A 190 6.50 -13.83 5.78
N GLY A 191 6.57 -13.81 4.45
CA GLY A 191 7.20 -12.73 3.69
C GLY A 191 6.61 -11.33 3.97
N GLY A 192 5.31 -11.23 4.30
CA GLY A 192 4.70 -9.97 4.75
C GLY A 192 5.30 -9.42 6.04
N ALA A 193 5.82 -10.29 6.93
CA ALA A 193 6.45 -9.90 8.18
C ALA A 193 7.82 -9.20 8.01
N TYR A 194 8.45 -9.39 6.86
CA TYR A 194 9.72 -8.69 6.56
C TYR A 194 9.52 -7.20 6.34
N VAL A 195 8.37 -6.76 5.81
CA VAL A 195 8.10 -5.33 5.57
C VAL A 195 8.25 -4.51 6.86
N PRO A 196 7.58 -4.83 7.98
CA PRO A 196 7.82 -4.13 9.24
C PRO A 196 9.18 -4.44 9.86
N ALA A 197 9.74 -5.64 9.66
CA ALA A 197 11.05 -5.99 10.22
C ALA A 197 12.20 -5.18 9.59
N MET A 198 12.07 -4.79 8.32
CA MET A 198 13.05 -4.01 7.56
C MET A 198 12.77 -2.49 7.58
N ALA A 199 11.67 -2.06 8.18
CA ALA A 199 11.33 -0.65 8.29
C ALA A 199 12.18 0.06 9.35
N ASP A 200 12.43 1.35 9.17
CA ASP A 200 13.13 2.20 10.16
C ASP A 200 12.30 2.35 11.44
N GLU A 201 10.97 2.45 11.25
CA GLU A 201 10.02 2.57 12.36
C GLU A 201 8.86 1.59 12.14
N SER A 202 8.55 0.80 13.17
CA SER A 202 7.44 -0.16 13.13
C SER A 202 6.43 0.14 14.22
N ILE A 203 5.17 0.31 13.81
CA ILE A 203 4.04 0.61 14.68
C ILE A 203 3.09 -0.58 14.67
N MET A 204 2.74 -1.11 15.84
CA MET A 204 1.77 -2.20 15.96
C MET A 204 0.48 -1.70 16.60
N VAL A 205 -0.65 -1.90 15.93
CA VAL A 205 -1.97 -1.55 16.48
C VAL A 205 -2.38 -2.59 17.50
N ARG A 206 -2.57 -2.14 18.77
CA ARG A 206 -2.95 -3.00 19.89
C ARG A 206 -4.23 -3.80 19.60
N ASN A 207 -4.24 -5.08 19.95
CA ASN A 207 -5.36 -6.01 19.79
C ASN A 207 -5.78 -6.29 18.33
N GLN A 208 -5.02 -5.81 17.33
CA GLN A 208 -5.26 -6.09 15.91
C GLN A 208 -4.02 -6.66 15.22
N ALA A 209 -2.85 -6.12 15.54
CA ALA A 209 -1.60 -6.48 14.89
C ALA A 209 -1.05 -7.79 15.41
N THR A 210 -0.67 -8.66 14.49
CA THR A 210 0.08 -9.89 14.77
C THR A 210 1.16 -10.09 13.72
N ILE A 211 2.34 -10.53 14.15
CA ILE A 211 3.46 -10.86 13.25
C ILE A 211 3.83 -12.32 13.50
N PHE A 212 3.80 -13.13 12.45
CA PHE A 212 4.15 -14.54 12.49
C PHE A 212 5.15 -14.89 11.39
N LEU A 213 6.12 -15.72 11.70
CA LEU A 213 7.06 -16.24 10.72
C LEU A 213 6.37 -17.21 9.73
N ALA A 214 5.37 -17.96 10.21
CA ALA A 214 4.62 -18.93 9.42
C ALA A 214 3.11 -18.87 9.75
N GLY A 215 2.26 -19.35 8.85
CA GLY A 215 0.82 -19.37 9.04
C GLY A 215 0.34 -20.32 10.16
N PRO A 216 -0.92 -20.18 10.64
CA PRO A 216 -1.47 -20.95 11.75
C PRO A 216 -1.35 -22.49 11.64
N PRO A 217 -1.41 -23.11 10.45
CA PRO A 217 -1.20 -24.55 10.34
C PRO A 217 0.21 -25.03 10.71
N GLN A 218 1.21 -24.17 10.56
CA GLN A 218 2.61 -24.47 10.84
C GLN A 218 3.03 -24.04 12.25
N THR A 219 2.20 -23.28 12.96
CA THR A 219 2.45 -22.77 14.32
C THR A 219 1.66 -23.53 15.39
N ARG A 220 1.09 -24.71 15.08
CA ARG A 220 0.30 -25.54 16.03
C ARG A 220 1.12 -26.22 17.13
N SER A 221 2.43 -26.09 17.15
CA SER A 221 3.24 -26.41 18.32
C SER A 221 3.43 -25.13 19.14
N ASP A 222 2.86 -25.06 20.28
CA ASP A 222 2.90 -24.21 21.49
C ASP A 222 3.95 -23.07 21.62
N VAL A 223 4.49 -22.57 20.52
CA VAL A 223 5.45 -21.46 20.53
C VAL A 223 4.89 -20.33 19.66
N GLY A 224 4.04 -19.54 20.28
CA GLY A 224 3.83 -18.17 19.82
C GLY A 224 5.17 -17.43 19.90
N VAL A 225 6.02 -17.56 18.90
CA VAL A 225 7.23 -16.76 18.77
C VAL A 225 6.76 -15.34 18.45
N GLN A 226 6.45 -14.59 19.48
CA GLN A 226 6.48 -13.14 19.38
C GLN A 226 7.92 -12.79 19.01
N ILE A 227 8.15 -12.45 17.74
CA ILE A 227 9.46 -12.00 17.29
C ILE A 227 9.71 -10.64 17.93
N ARG A 228 10.29 -10.67 19.15
CA ARG A 228 10.92 -9.50 19.78
C ARG A 228 12.35 -9.30 19.29
N ALA A 229 12.92 -10.28 18.59
CA ALA A 229 14.30 -10.27 18.15
C ALA A 229 14.37 -9.99 16.65
N GLY A 230 15.00 -8.90 16.22
CA GLY A 230 15.39 -8.65 14.85
C GLY A 230 14.75 -7.46 14.13
N PHE A 231 14.05 -6.56 14.84
CA PHE A 231 13.69 -5.27 14.24
C PHE A 231 14.94 -4.39 14.14
N SER A 232 15.28 -3.96 12.94
CA SER A 232 16.40 -3.01 12.71
C SER A 232 16.05 -1.58 13.12
N GLY A 233 14.76 -1.28 13.38
CA GLY A 233 14.24 0.03 13.73
C GLY A 233 13.52 0.09 15.08
N ARG A 234 12.87 1.22 15.38
CA ARG A 234 12.10 1.43 16.61
C ARG A 234 10.73 0.80 16.53
N LEU A 235 10.33 0.04 17.55
CA LEU A 235 9.02 -0.58 17.67
C LEU A 235 8.11 0.22 18.61
N PHE A 236 6.94 0.62 18.13
CA PHE A 236 5.91 1.30 18.89
C PHE A 236 4.62 0.49 19.00
N LEU A 237 4.08 0.36 20.19
CA LEU A 237 2.77 -0.26 20.44
C LEU A 237 1.74 0.83 20.67
N VAL A 238 0.73 0.94 19.81
CA VAL A 238 -0.24 2.04 19.82
C VAL A 238 -1.66 1.57 19.96
N SER A 239 -2.51 2.36 20.62
CA SER A 239 -3.95 2.11 20.69
C SER A 239 -4.64 2.45 19.36
N LYS A 240 -5.88 1.97 19.19
CA LYS A 240 -6.69 2.14 17.98
C LYS A 240 -6.93 3.62 17.59
N GLU A 241 -6.77 4.55 18.54
CA GLU A 241 -7.04 5.98 18.42
C GLU A 241 -5.82 6.83 18.05
N ALA A 242 -4.76 6.21 17.58
CA ALA A 242 -3.41 6.76 17.50
C ALA A 242 -3.14 7.79 16.39
N ARG A 243 -4.12 8.60 15.96
CA ARG A 243 -3.83 9.78 15.09
C ARG A 243 -2.72 10.66 15.67
N ASN A 244 -2.71 10.82 17.01
CA ASN A 244 -1.70 11.64 17.73
C ASN A 244 -0.30 11.04 17.76
N HIS A 245 -0.12 9.79 17.32
CA HIS A 245 1.18 9.13 17.38
C HIS A 245 2.00 9.35 16.10
N PHE A 246 1.35 9.44 14.95
CA PHE A 246 2.02 9.83 13.71
C PHE A 246 2.67 11.20 13.85
N GLY A 247 1.98 12.19 14.44
CA GLY A 247 2.53 13.50 14.74
C GLY A 247 3.74 13.49 15.68
N ARG A 248 3.98 12.41 16.45
CA ARG A 248 5.18 12.25 17.29
C ARG A 248 6.35 11.55 16.58
N VAL A 249 6.05 10.69 15.61
CA VAL A 249 7.07 9.97 14.82
C VAL A 249 7.62 10.87 13.71
N PHE A 250 6.76 11.64 13.05
CA PHE A 250 7.13 12.54 11.95
C PHE A 250 8.15 13.65 12.34
N PRO A 251 8.10 14.31 13.49
CA PRO A 251 9.14 15.26 13.89
C PRO A 251 10.52 14.62 14.10
N ALA A 252 10.58 13.35 14.42
CA ALA A 252 11.85 12.63 14.53
C ALA A 252 12.44 12.36 13.11
N ILE A 253 11.59 12.16 12.12
CA ILE A 253 11.96 12.00 10.71
C ILE A 253 12.47 13.33 10.14
N ARG A 254 11.76 14.43 10.35
CA ARG A 254 12.21 15.78 9.95
C ARG A 254 13.58 16.16 10.54
N ARG A 255 13.90 15.76 11.77
CA ARG A 255 15.20 16.04 12.40
C ARG A 255 16.35 15.27 11.74
N ARG A 256 16.10 14.13 11.07
CA ARG A 256 17.13 13.42 10.30
C ARG A 256 17.44 14.14 8.98
N GLU A 257 16.43 14.66 8.28
CA GLU A 257 16.65 15.42 7.02
C GLU A 257 17.48 16.68 7.23
N VAL A 258 17.25 17.42 8.31
CA VAL A 258 18.01 18.64 8.65
C VAL A 258 19.47 18.36 9.03
N LYS A 259 19.77 17.17 9.62
CA LYS A 259 21.15 16.81 9.97
C LYS A 259 21.99 16.26 8.80
N GLN A 260 21.37 15.93 7.68
CA GLN A 260 22.08 15.49 6.46
C GLN A 260 22.31 16.64 5.47
N GLN A 261 21.72 17.82 5.69
CA GLN A 261 21.93 19.03 4.89
C GLN A 261 22.85 20.06 5.56
N ALA A 262 23.33 19.79 6.77
CA ALA A 262 24.33 20.55 7.51
C ALA A 262 25.65 19.78 7.59
#